data_907e60248ce8b8c572e4e5db2abd8f64
#
_entry.id   907e60248ce8b8c572e4e5db2abd8f64
#
_cell.length_a   1.000
_cell.length_b   1.000
_cell.length_c   1.000
_cell.angle_alpha   90.00
_cell.angle_beta   90.00
_cell.angle_gamma   90.00
#
_symmetry.space_group_name_H-M   'P 1'
#
loop_
_entity.id
_entity.type
_entity.pdbx_description
1 polymer ?
#
loop_
_entity_poly.entity_id
_entity_poly.type
_entity_poly.pdbx_seq_one_letter_code
_entity_poly.pdbx_strand_id
1 'polypeptide(L)'
;MANNNDKKVLNVPALRFPEFSGEWKKCKVSDLLDFYSTNSLSWEQLEYDTNAMMNLHYGLIHVGLPTMVDLAKDKLPNIKEDNMPTNFELCKEGDVAFADASEDTNEVAKTIEFYNLAEKNVVCGLHTIHGRDNKHKTVVGFKGYTFSSTVFHNQIRRIAQGTKIYSISTKNFSECYIGLPSKPEQTKIATLLRLIDERVATQNKIIEKYESLIQAISQKVLRPSEYW
;
A
#
# COMPACT_ATOMS: atom_id res chain seq x y z
N MET A 1 38.44 31.98 13.63
CA MET A 1 38.06 31.48 12.30
C MET A 1 37.34 30.15 12.51
N ALA A 2 36.03 30.14 12.46
CA ALA A 2 35.22 28.95 12.64
C ALA A 2 35.13 28.24 11.28
N ASN A 3 35.73 27.05 11.18
CA ASN A 3 35.55 26.17 10.04
C ASN A 3 34.11 25.59 10.08
N ASN A 4 33.19 26.28 9.41
CA ASN A 4 31.86 25.75 9.12
C ASN A 4 32.01 24.70 7.99
N ASN A 5 32.36 23.48 8.37
CA ASN A 5 32.22 22.33 7.49
C ASN A 5 30.72 21.96 7.47
N ASP A 6 29.92 22.70 6.69
CA ASP A 6 28.59 22.29 6.28
C ASP A 6 28.73 20.99 5.47
N LYS A 7 28.73 19.85 6.17
CA LYS A 7 28.61 18.54 5.51
C LYS A 7 27.27 18.55 4.79
N LYS A 8 27.31 18.73 3.48
CA LYS A 8 26.14 18.58 2.61
C LYS A 8 25.51 17.23 2.92
N VAL A 9 24.31 17.25 3.51
CA VAL A 9 23.55 16.02 3.76
C VAL A 9 23.09 15.49 2.40
N LEU A 10 23.70 14.38 1.98
CA LEU A 10 23.36 13.72 0.73
C LEU A 10 21.96 13.10 0.85
N ASN A 11 21.15 13.24 -0.21
CA ASN A 11 19.84 12.58 -0.30
C ASN A 11 20.02 11.11 -0.73
N VAL A 12 20.50 10.28 0.19
CA VAL A 12 20.71 8.85 0.00
C VAL A 12 20.25 8.08 1.24
N PRO A 13 19.78 6.83 1.11
CA PRO A 13 19.41 6.03 2.26
C PRO A 13 20.64 5.63 3.08
N ALA A 14 20.44 5.38 4.38
CA ALA A 14 21.51 4.91 5.26
C ALA A 14 22.03 3.52 4.86
N LEU A 15 21.13 2.65 4.33
CA LEU A 15 21.49 1.35 3.77
C LEU A 15 21.29 1.39 2.26
N ARG A 16 22.31 1.05 1.50
CA ARG A 16 22.31 1.09 0.05
C ARG A 16 23.10 -0.07 -0.54
N PHE A 17 22.70 -0.55 -1.69
CA PHE A 17 23.49 -1.52 -2.46
C PHE A 17 24.80 -0.87 -2.92
N PRO A 18 25.95 -1.54 -2.74
CA PRO A 18 27.27 -0.93 -2.94
C PRO A 18 27.57 -0.53 -4.38
N GLU A 19 26.89 -1.15 -5.35
CA GLU A 19 27.07 -0.85 -6.77
C GLU A 19 26.41 0.46 -7.23
N PHE A 20 25.57 1.07 -6.40
CA PHE A 20 24.90 2.34 -6.72
C PHE A 20 25.58 3.51 -6.02
N SER A 21 25.78 4.60 -6.74
CA SER A 21 26.40 5.83 -6.28
C SER A 21 25.57 7.06 -6.66
N GLY A 22 25.95 8.23 -6.15
CA GLY A 22 25.27 9.50 -6.42
C GLY A 22 24.03 9.70 -5.53
N GLU A 23 23.44 10.89 -5.59
CA GLU A 23 22.26 11.27 -4.82
C GLU A 23 20.97 10.79 -5.48
N TRP A 24 19.97 10.46 -4.67
CA TRP A 24 18.60 10.27 -5.16
C TRP A 24 18.00 11.63 -5.53
N LYS A 25 17.26 11.66 -6.63
CA LYS A 25 16.55 12.87 -7.03
C LYS A 25 15.35 13.10 -6.12
N LYS A 26 15.21 14.32 -5.58
CA LYS A 26 13.98 14.70 -4.88
C LYS A 26 12.89 14.89 -5.93
N CYS A 27 11.80 14.14 -5.82
CA CYS A 27 10.66 14.17 -6.74
C CYS A 27 9.40 14.54 -5.98
N LYS A 28 8.71 15.57 -6.43
CA LYS A 28 7.41 15.98 -5.88
C LYS A 28 6.35 14.97 -6.30
N VAL A 29 5.38 14.69 -5.43
CA VAL A 29 4.30 13.73 -5.73
C VAL A 29 3.50 14.18 -6.95
N SER A 30 3.19 15.47 -7.10
CA SER A 30 2.54 16.03 -8.29
C SER A 30 3.35 15.91 -9.59
N ASP A 31 4.67 15.77 -9.49
CA ASP A 31 5.53 15.56 -10.64
C ASP A 31 5.60 14.07 -11.03
N LEU A 32 5.27 13.21 -10.08
CA LEU A 32 5.32 11.76 -10.24
C LEU A 32 3.96 11.18 -10.65
N LEU A 33 2.89 11.54 -9.93
CA LEU A 33 1.57 10.94 -10.05
C LEU A 33 0.56 11.89 -10.67
N ASP A 34 -0.21 11.37 -11.61
CA ASP A 34 -1.49 11.92 -12.00
C ASP A 34 -2.58 11.26 -11.15
N PHE A 35 -3.56 12.04 -10.68
CA PHE A 35 -4.63 11.58 -9.82
C PHE A 35 -5.92 11.36 -10.59
N TYR A 36 -6.63 10.30 -10.23
CA TYR A 36 -7.85 9.87 -10.90
C TYR A 36 -9.03 9.87 -9.93
N SER A 37 -10.23 9.96 -10.50
CA SER A 37 -11.47 9.90 -9.73
C SER A 37 -11.66 8.53 -9.10
N THR A 38 -12.27 8.53 -7.93
CA THR A 38 -12.66 7.33 -7.17
C THR A 38 -14.18 7.36 -6.97
N ASN A 39 -14.79 6.21 -6.69
CA ASN A 39 -16.21 6.14 -6.37
C ASN A 39 -16.46 6.26 -4.87
N SER A 40 -17.72 6.40 -4.48
CA SER A 40 -18.17 6.55 -3.08
C SER A 40 -18.98 5.35 -2.59
N LEU A 41 -18.80 4.16 -3.19
CA LEU A 41 -19.56 2.98 -2.82
C LEU A 41 -19.22 2.52 -1.40
N SER A 42 -20.27 2.30 -0.59
CA SER A 42 -20.17 1.74 0.76
C SER A 42 -20.11 0.20 0.72
N TRP A 43 -19.81 -0.43 1.85
CA TRP A 43 -19.78 -1.89 1.95
C TRP A 43 -21.12 -2.57 1.58
N GLU A 44 -22.25 -1.91 1.82
CA GLU A 44 -23.57 -2.43 1.47
C GLU A 44 -23.78 -2.61 -0.04
N GLN A 45 -23.02 -1.87 -0.86
CA GLN A 45 -23.05 -1.89 -2.32
C GLN A 45 -22.03 -2.86 -2.92
N LEU A 46 -21.31 -3.57 -2.07
CA LEU A 46 -20.25 -4.51 -2.45
C LEU A 46 -20.63 -5.94 -2.06
N GLU A 47 -20.07 -6.91 -2.75
CA GLU A 47 -20.24 -8.34 -2.51
C GLU A 47 -18.95 -9.10 -2.86
N TYR A 48 -18.88 -10.37 -2.55
CA TYR A 48 -17.73 -11.21 -2.90
C TYR A 48 -18.14 -12.34 -3.84
N ASP A 49 -17.13 -12.91 -4.47
CA ASP A 49 -17.24 -14.17 -5.27
C ASP A 49 -18.17 -14.05 -6.49
N THR A 50 -18.24 -12.86 -7.10
CA THR A 50 -18.86 -12.66 -8.43
C THR A 50 -17.77 -12.33 -9.47
N ASN A 51 -18.17 -12.27 -10.75
CA ASN A 51 -17.28 -11.88 -11.86
C ASN A 51 -17.42 -10.39 -12.23
N ALA A 52 -18.11 -9.60 -11.41
CA ALA A 52 -18.28 -8.17 -11.65
C ALA A 52 -16.98 -7.40 -11.38
N MET A 53 -16.98 -6.11 -11.73
CA MET A 53 -15.87 -5.19 -11.44
C MET A 53 -15.56 -5.16 -9.96
N MET A 54 -14.27 -5.23 -9.62
CA MET A 54 -13.80 -5.15 -8.23
C MET A 54 -13.67 -3.71 -7.76
N ASN A 55 -13.87 -3.49 -6.47
CA ASN A 55 -13.77 -2.19 -5.82
C ASN A 55 -12.77 -2.23 -4.66
N LEU A 56 -11.79 -1.33 -4.69
CA LEU A 56 -10.87 -1.14 -3.57
C LEU A 56 -11.48 -0.16 -2.57
N HIS A 57 -12.08 -0.66 -1.50
CA HIS A 57 -12.55 0.16 -0.38
C HIS A 57 -11.38 0.45 0.58
N TYR A 58 -11.29 1.70 1.10
CA TYR A 58 -10.19 2.15 1.98
C TYR A 58 -9.98 1.24 3.21
N GLY A 59 -11.05 0.66 3.75
CA GLY A 59 -10.96 -0.26 4.88
C GLY A 59 -10.06 -1.47 4.61
N LEU A 60 -9.96 -1.93 3.36
CA LEU A 60 -9.06 -3.02 2.97
C LEU A 60 -7.59 -2.59 2.95
N ILE A 61 -7.33 -1.31 2.68
CA ILE A 61 -5.98 -0.74 2.78
C ILE A 61 -5.52 -0.75 4.24
N HIS A 62 -6.42 -0.43 5.18
CA HIS A 62 -6.10 -0.47 6.61
C HIS A 62 -5.95 -1.89 7.13
N VAL A 63 -6.83 -2.80 6.72
CA VAL A 63 -6.86 -4.18 7.23
C VAL A 63 -7.08 -5.15 6.07
N GLY A 64 -6.15 -6.07 5.87
CA GLY A 64 -6.34 -7.22 4.99
C GLY A 64 -5.53 -7.23 3.69
N LEU A 65 -5.04 -6.08 3.20
CA LEU A 65 -4.21 -6.05 2.01
C LEU A 65 -2.73 -5.81 2.34
N PRO A 66 -1.81 -6.49 1.62
CA PRO A 66 -0.40 -6.18 1.66
C PRO A 66 -0.11 -4.88 0.89
N THR A 67 1.09 -4.31 1.12
CA THR A 67 1.55 -3.14 0.35
C THR A 67 1.60 -3.42 -1.16
N MET A 68 2.00 -4.63 -1.55
CA MET A 68 1.99 -5.11 -2.95
C MET A 68 0.78 -6.01 -3.17
N VAL A 69 -0.26 -5.49 -3.79
CA VAL A 69 -1.50 -6.24 -4.07
C VAL A 69 -1.32 -7.11 -5.32
N ASP A 70 -1.52 -8.41 -5.15
CA ASP A 70 -1.49 -9.42 -6.21
C ASP A 70 -2.85 -10.12 -6.27
N LEU A 71 -3.70 -9.75 -7.20
CA LEU A 71 -5.06 -10.27 -7.33
C LEU A 71 -5.14 -11.73 -7.81
N ALA A 72 -4.00 -12.37 -8.11
CA ALA A 72 -3.97 -13.82 -8.21
C ALA A 72 -4.08 -14.51 -6.83
N LYS A 73 -3.79 -13.78 -5.74
CA LYS A 73 -3.77 -14.28 -4.36
C LYS A 73 -4.71 -13.50 -3.44
N ASP A 74 -4.74 -12.17 -3.61
CA ASP A 74 -5.52 -11.26 -2.78
C ASP A 74 -6.95 -11.11 -3.31
N LYS A 75 -7.90 -10.88 -2.41
CA LYS A 75 -9.31 -10.73 -2.78
C LYS A 75 -9.78 -9.31 -2.52
N LEU A 76 -10.47 -8.74 -3.50
CA LEU A 76 -11.27 -7.52 -3.36
C LEU A 76 -12.74 -7.85 -3.54
N PRO A 77 -13.65 -7.11 -2.93
CA PRO A 77 -15.08 -7.23 -3.21
C PRO A 77 -15.41 -6.74 -4.63
N ASN A 78 -16.47 -7.27 -5.16
CA ASN A 78 -17.07 -6.87 -6.43
C ASN A 78 -18.16 -5.83 -6.18
N ILE A 79 -18.43 -5.00 -7.16
CA ILE A 79 -19.55 -4.06 -7.13
C ILE A 79 -20.82 -4.82 -7.48
N LYS A 80 -21.88 -4.70 -6.67
CA LYS A 80 -23.21 -5.25 -6.99
C LYS A 80 -23.72 -4.65 -8.32
N GLU A 81 -24.38 -5.44 -9.13
CA GLU A 81 -24.83 -5.07 -10.48
C GLU A 81 -25.62 -3.78 -10.50
N ASP A 82 -26.55 -3.61 -9.58
CA ASP A 82 -27.40 -2.41 -9.46
C ASP A 82 -26.64 -1.14 -9.05
N ASN A 83 -25.39 -1.27 -8.62
CA ASN A 83 -24.56 -0.17 -8.13
C ASN A 83 -23.36 0.16 -9.04
N MET A 84 -23.32 -0.42 -10.24
CA MET A 84 -22.23 -0.15 -11.18
C MET A 84 -22.15 1.33 -11.53
N PRO A 85 -20.97 1.99 -11.32
CA PRO A 85 -20.81 3.39 -11.66
C PRO A 85 -20.83 3.59 -13.17
N THR A 86 -21.46 4.68 -13.63
CA THR A 86 -21.49 5.03 -15.05
C THR A 86 -20.20 5.68 -15.55
N ASN A 87 -19.41 6.24 -14.64
CA ASN A 87 -18.11 6.85 -14.93
C ASN A 87 -17.08 6.35 -13.93
N PHE A 88 -15.99 5.80 -14.42
CA PHE A 88 -14.93 5.23 -13.57
C PHE A 88 -13.58 5.21 -14.32
N GLU A 89 -12.51 5.15 -13.56
CA GLU A 89 -11.16 4.89 -14.06
C GLU A 89 -10.68 3.52 -13.57
N LEU A 90 -10.34 2.64 -14.51
CA LEU A 90 -9.77 1.33 -14.17
C LEU A 90 -8.34 1.47 -13.65
N CYS A 91 -8.04 0.75 -12.58
CA CYS A 91 -6.68 0.60 -12.10
C CYS A 91 -5.82 -0.16 -13.11
N LYS A 92 -4.54 0.19 -13.15
CA LYS A 92 -3.50 -0.48 -13.95
C LYS A 92 -2.40 -1.01 -13.03
N GLU A 93 -1.67 -1.99 -13.49
CA GLU A 93 -0.49 -2.45 -12.77
C GLU A 93 0.49 -1.30 -12.56
N GLY A 94 0.98 -1.19 -11.33
CA GLY A 94 1.80 -0.07 -10.89
C GLY A 94 1.01 1.17 -10.42
N ASP A 95 -0.32 1.22 -10.52
CA ASP A 95 -1.08 2.26 -9.84
C ASP A 95 -0.96 2.11 -8.34
N VAL A 96 -1.05 3.24 -7.63
CA VAL A 96 -1.06 3.28 -6.17
C VAL A 96 -2.39 3.82 -5.67
N ALA A 97 -2.85 3.27 -4.56
CA ALA A 97 -3.99 3.80 -3.83
C ALA A 97 -3.61 4.08 -2.38
N PHE A 98 -4.12 5.20 -1.87
CA PHE A 98 -3.85 5.68 -0.51
C PHE A 98 -5.18 5.83 0.23
N ALA A 99 -5.25 5.39 1.48
CA ALA A 99 -6.38 5.71 2.34
C ALA A 99 -6.31 7.20 2.73
N ASP A 100 -7.30 8.00 2.33
CA ASP A 100 -7.29 9.44 2.58
C ASP A 100 -7.68 9.82 4.02
N ALA A 101 -8.24 8.88 4.78
CA ALA A 101 -8.68 9.08 6.15
C ALA A 101 -8.35 7.87 7.04
N SER A 102 -8.08 8.14 8.33
CA SER A 102 -7.88 7.14 9.38
C SER A 102 -8.12 7.74 10.78
N GLU A 103 -8.43 6.90 11.75
CA GLU A 103 -8.46 7.26 13.17
C GLU A 103 -7.04 7.41 13.76
N ASP A 104 -6.03 6.82 13.15
CA ASP A 104 -4.61 6.94 13.52
C ASP A 104 -3.84 7.75 12.48
N THR A 105 -3.11 8.78 12.94
CA THR A 105 -2.24 9.59 12.09
C THR A 105 -1.12 8.81 11.40
N ASN A 106 -0.74 7.64 11.95
CA ASN A 106 0.26 6.76 11.33
C ASN A 106 -0.33 5.92 10.17
N GLU A 107 -1.66 5.79 10.12
CA GLU A 107 -2.37 5.02 9.11
C GLU A 107 -2.96 5.89 7.98
N VAL A 108 -3.00 7.22 8.15
CA VAL A 108 -3.38 8.13 7.06
C VAL A 108 -2.38 8.05 5.93
N ALA A 109 -2.85 8.01 4.70
CA ALA A 109 -2.09 7.72 3.49
C ALA A 109 -1.41 6.34 3.49
N LYS A 110 -1.92 5.38 4.28
CA LYS A 110 -1.52 3.98 4.11
C LYS A 110 -1.69 3.59 2.66
N THR A 111 -0.68 2.93 2.10
CA THR A 111 -0.49 2.80 0.66
C THR A 111 -0.52 1.34 0.25
N ILE A 112 -1.17 1.08 -0.87
CA ILE A 112 -0.98 -0.15 -1.65
C ILE A 112 -0.52 0.20 -3.07
N GLU A 113 0.19 -0.71 -3.71
CA GLU A 113 0.48 -0.66 -5.15
C GLU A 113 -0.10 -1.91 -5.80
N PHE A 114 -0.84 -1.75 -6.90
CA PHE A 114 -1.34 -2.87 -7.70
C PHE A 114 -0.17 -3.51 -8.45
N TYR A 115 0.39 -4.56 -7.87
CA TYR A 115 1.54 -5.27 -8.42
C TYR A 115 1.15 -6.21 -9.57
N ASN A 116 0.02 -6.90 -9.42
CA ASN A 116 -0.53 -7.81 -10.41
C ASN A 116 -2.07 -7.78 -10.34
N LEU A 117 -2.71 -7.39 -11.40
CA LEU A 117 -4.18 -7.35 -11.49
C LEU A 117 -4.80 -8.69 -11.91
N ALA A 118 -4.01 -9.67 -12.38
CA ALA A 118 -4.50 -10.96 -12.84
C ALA A 118 -5.67 -10.82 -13.87
N GLU A 119 -5.54 -9.86 -14.78
CA GLU A 119 -6.53 -9.50 -15.80
C GLU A 119 -7.91 -9.07 -15.26
N LYS A 120 -8.01 -8.73 -13.97
CA LYS A 120 -9.25 -8.28 -13.34
C LYS A 120 -9.45 -6.78 -13.48
N ASN A 121 -10.70 -6.37 -13.64
CA ASN A 121 -11.10 -4.96 -13.65
C ASN A 121 -11.30 -4.46 -12.22
N VAL A 122 -10.56 -3.42 -11.84
CA VAL A 122 -10.59 -2.84 -10.49
C VAL A 122 -10.75 -1.34 -10.59
N VAL A 123 -11.54 -0.78 -9.68
CA VAL A 123 -11.65 0.67 -9.47
C VAL A 123 -11.34 1.03 -8.02
N CYS A 124 -10.80 2.21 -7.81
CA CYS A 124 -10.61 2.76 -6.48
C CYS A 124 -11.92 3.31 -5.92
N GLY A 125 -12.23 2.97 -4.67
CA GLY A 125 -13.49 3.26 -4.02
C GLY A 125 -13.43 4.39 -3.00
N LEU A 126 -14.40 4.35 -2.10
CA LEU A 126 -14.60 5.34 -1.05
C LEU A 126 -13.33 5.58 -0.23
N HIS A 127 -13.06 6.85 0.07
CA HIS A 127 -11.92 7.29 0.88
C HIS A 127 -10.56 6.79 0.39
N THR A 128 -10.37 6.75 -0.94
CA THR A 128 -9.09 6.45 -1.55
C THR A 128 -8.60 7.60 -2.43
N ILE A 129 -7.28 7.80 -2.49
CA ILE A 129 -6.64 8.62 -3.50
C ILE A 129 -5.99 7.68 -4.51
N HIS A 130 -6.41 7.73 -5.78
CA HIS A 130 -5.87 6.92 -6.86
C HIS A 130 -4.79 7.69 -7.62
N GLY A 131 -3.58 7.16 -7.68
CA GLY A 131 -2.44 7.77 -8.35
C GLY A 131 -1.75 6.85 -9.36
N ARG A 132 -1.37 7.41 -10.51
CA ARG A 132 -0.68 6.70 -11.61
C ARG A 132 0.55 7.46 -12.08
N ASP A 133 1.65 6.75 -12.28
CA ASP A 133 2.88 7.29 -12.88
C ASP A 133 2.84 7.16 -14.41
N ASN A 134 2.12 8.06 -15.09
CA ASN A 134 2.06 8.09 -16.56
C ASN A 134 3.40 8.50 -17.21
N LYS A 135 4.31 9.05 -16.43
CA LYS A 135 5.63 9.48 -16.90
C LYS A 135 6.68 8.37 -16.81
N HIS A 136 6.28 7.19 -16.31
CA HIS A 136 7.15 6.02 -16.15
C HIS A 136 8.46 6.33 -15.43
N LYS A 137 8.44 7.18 -14.42
CA LYS A 137 9.60 7.53 -13.59
C LYS A 137 9.99 6.41 -12.64
N THR A 138 9.03 5.53 -12.33
CA THR A 138 9.20 4.42 -11.39
C THR A 138 9.01 3.07 -12.07
N VAL A 139 9.55 2.03 -11.44
CA VAL A 139 9.22 0.64 -11.77
C VAL A 139 8.04 0.16 -10.92
N VAL A 140 7.28 -0.81 -11.40
CA VAL A 140 6.22 -1.47 -10.63
C VAL A 140 6.82 -2.12 -9.38
N GLY A 141 6.18 -1.96 -8.23
CA GLY A 141 6.62 -2.47 -6.95
C GLY A 141 7.51 -1.50 -6.14
N PHE A 142 7.95 -0.38 -6.70
CA PHE A 142 8.79 0.59 -5.97
C PHE A 142 7.98 1.64 -5.21
N LYS A 143 6.85 2.09 -5.80
CA LYS A 143 6.04 3.19 -5.23
C LYS A 143 5.40 2.80 -3.90
N GLY A 144 4.82 1.61 -3.81
CA GLY A 144 4.18 1.13 -2.59
C GLY A 144 5.12 1.18 -1.39
N TYR A 145 6.34 0.68 -1.54
CA TYR A 145 7.35 0.73 -0.46
C TYR A 145 7.83 2.14 -0.16
N THR A 146 8.04 2.95 -1.20
CA THR A 146 8.51 4.32 -1.01
C THR A 146 7.49 5.15 -0.25
N PHE A 147 6.22 5.06 -0.62
CA PHE A 147 5.12 5.75 0.05
C PHE A 147 4.80 5.18 1.44
N SER A 148 5.11 3.92 1.70
CA SER A 148 5.00 3.30 3.04
C SER A 148 6.19 3.62 3.95
N SER A 149 7.21 4.34 3.47
CA SER A 149 8.39 4.67 4.27
C SER A 149 8.09 5.67 5.39
N THR A 150 8.79 5.53 6.51
CA THR A 150 8.72 6.48 7.63
C THR A 150 9.04 7.92 7.21
N VAL A 151 9.97 8.08 6.25
CA VAL A 151 10.36 9.41 5.73
C VAL A 151 9.16 10.08 5.03
N PHE A 152 8.39 9.32 4.26
CA PHE A 152 7.20 9.83 3.62
C PHE A 152 6.08 10.08 4.65
N HIS A 153 5.81 9.13 5.54
CA HIS A 153 4.80 9.27 6.60
C HIS A 153 5.06 10.46 7.54
N ASN A 154 6.32 10.83 7.76
CA ASN A 154 6.65 12.04 8.52
C ASN A 154 6.15 13.34 7.83
N GLN A 155 6.03 13.35 6.51
CA GLN A 155 5.44 14.47 5.79
C GLN A 155 3.91 14.43 5.89
N ILE A 156 3.31 13.24 5.76
CA ILE A 156 1.85 13.04 5.88
C ILE A 156 1.35 13.51 7.24
N ARG A 157 2.00 13.13 8.33
CA ARG A 157 1.63 13.57 9.71
C ARG A 157 1.58 15.07 9.89
N ARG A 158 2.37 15.83 9.11
CA ARG A 158 2.39 17.30 9.17
C ARG A 158 1.24 17.95 8.41
N ILE A 159 0.65 17.24 7.44
CA ILE A 159 -0.43 17.77 6.60
C ILE A 159 -1.79 17.18 6.93
N ALA A 160 -1.82 16.09 7.69
CA ALA A 160 -3.06 15.46 8.16
C ALA A 160 -3.85 16.42 9.05
N GLN A 161 -5.15 16.51 8.82
CA GLN A 161 -6.07 17.37 9.55
C GLN A 161 -7.18 16.56 10.19
N GLY A 162 -7.58 16.91 11.39
CA GLY A 162 -8.64 16.25 12.13
C GLY A 162 -8.33 16.12 13.62
N THR A 163 -9.32 15.71 14.40
CA THR A 163 -9.19 15.50 15.86
C THR A 163 -9.51 14.07 16.29
N LYS A 164 -10.43 13.39 15.59
CA LYS A 164 -10.79 11.97 15.80
C LYS A 164 -10.51 11.16 14.54
N ILE A 165 -10.89 11.71 13.40
CA ILE A 165 -10.58 11.15 12.09
C ILE A 165 -9.62 12.14 11.44
N TYR A 166 -8.45 11.68 11.10
CA TYR A 166 -7.43 12.43 10.38
C TYR A 166 -7.58 12.18 8.89
N SER A 167 -7.53 13.24 8.10
CA SER A 167 -7.63 13.14 6.65
C SER A 167 -6.61 14.02 5.94
N ILE A 168 -6.34 13.66 4.69
CA ILE A 168 -5.48 14.43 3.79
C ILE A 168 -6.25 14.78 2.52
N SER A 169 -6.03 15.97 2.02
CA SER A 169 -6.50 16.35 0.69
C SER A 169 -5.47 15.97 -0.36
N THR A 170 -5.93 15.58 -1.56
CA THR A 170 -5.04 15.33 -2.71
C THR A 170 -4.13 16.52 -3.00
N LYS A 171 -4.62 17.76 -2.80
CA LYS A 171 -3.83 18.98 -2.96
C LYS A 171 -2.62 19.03 -2.02
N ASN A 172 -2.82 18.79 -0.72
CA ASN A 172 -1.73 18.80 0.26
C ASN A 172 -0.80 17.61 0.07
N PHE A 173 -1.36 16.44 -0.24
CA PHE A 173 -0.63 15.22 -0.55
C PHE A 173 0.31 15.42 -1.75
N SER A 174 -0.14 16.09 -2.80
CA SER A 174 0.63 16.33 -4.02
C SER A 174 1.88 17.20 -3.79
N GLU A 175 1.93 17.96 -2.68
CA GLU A 175 3.09 18.80 -2.29
C GLU A 175 4.21 18.01 -1.60
N CYS A 176 3.95 16.77 -1.16
CA CYS A 176 4.95 15.91 -0.55
C CYS A 176 6.02 15.46 -1.55
N TYR A 177 7.12 14.90 -1.04
CA TYR A 177 8.26 14.50 -1.84
C TYR A 177 8.69 13.07 -1.52
N ILE A 178 9.24 12.40 -2.54
CA ILE A 178 9.96 11.14 -2.38
C ILE A 178 11.39 11.27 -2.89
N GLY A 179 12.27 10.38 -2.42
CA GLY A 179 13.57 10.14 -3.04
C GLY A 179 13.42 9.19 -4.21
N LEU A 180 13.97 9.57 -5.37
CA LEU A 180 13.86 8.79 -6.60
C LEU A 180 15.26 8.36 -7.08
N PRO A 181 15.64 7.10 -6.86
CA PRO A 181 16.88 6.52 -7.40
C PRO A 181 16.77 6.19 -8.89
N SER A 182 17.87 5.70 -9.46
CA SER A 182 17.86 5.15 -10.82
C SER A 182 16.93 3.93 -10.93
N LYS A 183 16.35 3.67 -12.10
CA LYS A 183 15.45 2.50 -12.29
C LYS A 183 16.10 1.16 -11.93
N PRO A 184 17.37 0.87 -12.25
CA PRO A 184 18.02 -0.36 -11.78
C PRO A 184 18.07 -0.46 -10.25
N GLU A 185 18.32 0.65 -9.54
CA GLU A 185 18.31 0.68 -8.08
C GLU A 185 16.89 0.50 -7.52
N GLN A 186 15.88 1.15 -8.11
CA GLN A 186 14.46 0.93 -7.78
C GLN A 186 14.08 -0.55 -7.89
N THR A 187 14.45 -1.21 -8.98
CA THR A 187 14.18 -2.63 -9.21
C THR A 187 14.80 -3.50 -8.12
N LYS A 188 16.06 -3.24 -7.74
CA LYS A 188 16.72 -4.00 -6.66
C LYS A 188 16.04 -3.78 -5.31
N ILE A 189 15.69 -2.54 -4.99
CA ILE A 189 14.99 -2.21 -3.74
C ILE A 189 13.62 -2.91 -3.70
N ALA A 190 12.82 -2.75 -4.75
CA ALA A 190 11.49 -3.36 -4.84
C ALA A 190 11.56 -4.89 -4.75
N THR A 191 12.51 -5.52 -5.45
CA THR A 191 12.71 -6.98 -5.40
C THR A 191 13.10 -7.45 -4.01
N LEU A 192 14.05 -6.77 -3.35
CA LEU A 192 14.48 -7.14 -1.99
C LEU A 192 13.32 -7.06 -1.00
N LEU A 193 12.59 -5.94 -1.00
CA LEU A 193 11.49 -5.73 -0.05
C LEU A 193 10.35 -6.72 -0.30
N ARG A 194 9.99 -6.97 -1.57
CA ARG A 194 8.99 -7.99 -1.92
C ARG A 194 9.39 -9.40 -1.45
N LEU A 195 10.64 -9.79 -1.62
CA LEU A 195 11.12 -11.09 -1.13
C LEU A 195 11.06 -11.19 0.40
N ILE A 196 11.30 -10.09 1.12
CA ILE A 196 11.13 -10.03 2.57
C ILE A 196 9.66 -10.19 2.95
N ASP A 197 8.76 -9.46 2.29
CA ASP A 197 7.31 -9.57 2.54
C ASP A 197 6.78 -10.98 2.27
N GLU A 198 7.19 -11.61 1.17
CA GLU A 198 6.84 -13.00 0.85
C GLU A 198 7.34 -13.98 1.92
N ARG A 199 8.55 -13.74 2.44
CA ARG A 199 9.11 -14.54 3.53
C ARG A 199 8.31 -14.37 4.81
N VAL A 200 7.98 -13.13 5.19
CA VAL A 200 7.15 -12.83 6.36
C VAL A 200 5.78 -13.46 6.23
N ALA A 201 5.10 -13.30 5.08
CA ALA A 201 3.80 -13.92 4.84
C ALA A 201 3.85 -15.45 4.94
N THR A 202 4.93 -16.08 4.44
CA THR A 202 5.12 -17.53 4.56
C THR A 202 5.29 -17.97 6.01
N GLN A 203 6.08 -17.23 6.81
CA GLN A 203 6.27 -17.53 8.22
C GLN A 203 4.97 -17.38 9.01
N ASN A 204 4.17 -16.36 8.75
CA ASN A 204 2.88 -16.16 9.40
C ASN A 204 1.93 -17.34 9.14
N LYS A 205 1.84 -17.84 7.90
CA LYS A 205 1.05 -19.04 7.58
C LYS A 205 1.52 -20.29 8.33
N ILE A 206 2.83 -20.42 8.56
CA ILE A 206 3.39 -21.53 9.35
C ILE A 206 2.99 -21.39 10.82
N ILE A 207 3.06 -20.17 11.37
CA ILE A 207 2.65 -19.87 12.75
C ILE A 207 1.16 -20.21 12.94
N GLU A 208 0.28 -19.69 12.08
CA GLU A 208 -1.16 -19.97 12.12
C GLU A 208 -1.46 -21.48 12.08
N LYS A 209 -0.72 -22.23 11.25
CA LYS A 209 -0.86 -23.68 11.17
C LYS A 209 -0.46 -24.36 12.50
N TYR A 210 0.64 -23.92 13.12
CA TYR A 210 1.05 -24.47 14.42
C TYR A 210 0.08 -24.12 15.53
N GLU A 211 -0.43 -22.90 15.57
CA GLU A 211 -1.45 -22.47 16.53
C GLU A 211 -2.72 -23.32 16.42
N SER A 212 -3.20 -23.54 15.18
CA SER A 212 -4.33 -24.43 14.92
C SER A 212 -4.08 -25.88 15.36
N LEU A 213 -2.86 -26.37 15.15
CA LEU A 213 -2.47 -27.73 15.57
C LEU A 213 -2.42 -27.83 17.11
N ILE A 214 -1.83 -26.85 17.79
CA ILE A 214 -1.78 -26.77 19.26
C ILE A 214 -3.21 -26.78 19.81
N GLN A 215 -4.10 -25.96 19.27
CA GLN A 215 -5.49 -25.91 19.69
C GLN A 215 -6.18 -27.26 19.52
N ALA A 216 -6.01 -27.92 18.37
CA ALA A 216 -6.61 -29.24 18.09
C ALA A 216 -6.09 -30.33 19.04
N ILE A 217 -4.79 -30.35 19.34
CA ILE A 217 -4.17 -31.28 20.29
C ILE A 217 -4.67 -31.00 21.70
N SER A 218 -4.67 -29.75 22.13
CA SER A 218 -5.15 -29.34 23.47
C SER A 218 -6.59 -29.79 23.70
N GLN A 219 -7.47 -29.59 22.71
CA GLN A 219 -8.86 -30.05 22.79
C GLN A 219 -8.96 -31.59 22.93
N LYS A 220 -8.11 -32.34 22.24
CA LYS A 220 -8.10 -33.81 22.34
C LYS A 220 -7.54 -34.33 23.67
N VAL A 221 -6.45 -33.71 24.15
CA VAL A 221 -5.76 -34.14 25.38
C VAL A 221 -6.56 -33.74 26.64
N LEU A 222 -7.20 -32.55 26.62
CA LEU A 222 -7.95 -32.03 27.77
C LEU A 222 -9.44 -32.38 27.73
N ARG A 223 -9.91 -33.11 26.72
CA ARG A 223 -11.30 -33.58 26.68
C ARG A 223 -11.51 -34.63 27.76
N PRO A 224 -12.48 -34.47 28.67
CA PRO A 224 -12.83 -35.53 29.60
C PRO A 224 -13.20 -36.80 28.82
N SER A 225 -12.72 -37.96 29.28
CA SER A 225 -13.23 -39.23 28.73
C SER A 225 -14.73 -39.31 29.02
N GLU A 226 -15.55 -39.73 28.08
CA GLU A 226 -17.02 -39.82 28.22
C GLU A 226 -17.48 -40.82 29.30
N TYR A 227 -16.58 -41.26 30.16
CA TYR A 227 -16.82 -42.18 31.26
C TYR A 227 -16.50 -41.55 32.58
N TRP A 228 -17.34 -40.58 33.01
CA TRP A 228 -17.54 -40.20 34.39
C TRP A 228 -19.02 -40.17 34.71
#